data_5b013eb0bde12d655b048cc543981c9b
#
_entry.id   5b013eb0bde12d655b048cc543981c9b
#
_cell.length_a   1.000
_cell.length_b   1.000
_cell.length_c   1.000
_cell.angle_alpha   90.00
_cell.angle_beta   90.00
_cell.angle_gamma   90.00
#
_symmetry.space_group_name_H-M   'P 1'
#
loop_
_entity.id
_entity.type
_entity.pdbx_description
1 polymer ?
#
loop_
_entity_poly.entity_id
_entity_poly.type
_entity_poly.pdbx_seq_one_letter_code
_entity_poly.pdbx_strand_id
1 'polypeptide(L)'
;MPFKTVAIIGAGTMGSGIATNIAQHGIAVSMIDVSEDAVARAIEGIGGFYDRNAEKGRISEGDAASAKDNLSGGTDISLAGNVDLVIEAVFERFDLKAKLYSRLNPIIHQNAVIATNTSCLTVNGLAETIEYPGRFLGLHYFNPAAINPIVEVVRGDKTRQDTIDKAIAFCKMTSKKPILCRDSYGFALNRFFVPYSNEAVRIYEEGLGVPADIDRIAQAEMGIAAGPFLVMNLVGMQTMAHAAENLEPHGAFYAPTGKVKEMGANNSKWDIGQTDSLKEATDAEILERLWGAIFLPVLQELDENVASPGEIDMGAGMALRFGKAPCATMDAMGAEEVSRLIGYYCEKYNVKTPSSLKMVGSLVS
;
A
#
# COMPACT_ATOMS: atom_id res chain seq x y z
N MET A 1 19.77 -2.46 -18.05
CA MET A 1 18.45 -2.13 -17.49
C MET A 1 17.73 -3.44 -17.29
N PRO A 2 17.08 -3.67 -16.13
CA PRO A 2 16.35 -4.92 -15.90
C PRO A 2 15.12 -5.05 -16.83
N PHE A 3 14.42 -3.92 -17.09
CA PHE A 3 13.28 -3.86 -17.99
C PHE A 3 13.37 -2.61 -18.88
N LYS A 4 13.12 -2.76 -20.17
CA LYS A 4 13.09 -1.68 -21.19
C LYS A 4 11.68 -1.39 -21.68
N THR A 5 10.80 -2.39 -21.59
CA THR A 5 9.43 -2.35 -22.06
C THR A 5 8.49 -2.88 -20.98
N VAL A 6 7.42 -2.14 -20.73
CA VAL A 6 6.43 -2.46 -19.69
C VAL A 6 5.02 -2.38 -20.27
N ALA A 7 4.21 -3.40 -20.03
CA ALA A 7 2.78 -3.33 -20.25
C ALA A 7 2.07 -3.10 -18.91
N ILE A 8 1.15 -2.15 -18.86
CA ILE A 8 0.28 -1.88 -17.72
C ILE A 8 -1.14 -2.23 -18.10
N ILE A 9 -1.73 -3.16 -17.37
CA ILE A 9 -3.09 -3.62 -17.61
C ILE A 9 -4.02 -2.99 -16.59
N GLY A 10 -4.90 -2.12 -17.06
CA GLY A 10 -5.76 -1.24 -16.30
C GLY A 10 -5.35 0.22 -16.47
N ALA A 11 -6.22 1.02 -17.11
CA ALA A 11 -6.02 2.45 -17.35
C ALA A 11 -6.71 3.34 -16.28
N GLY A 12 -6.95 2.79 -15.09
CA GLY A 12 -7.48 3.51 -13.94
C GLY A 12 -6.43 4.38 -13.24
N THR A 13 -6.80 4.93 -12.08
CA THR A 13 -5.93 5.84 -11.27
C THR A 13 -4.56 5.25 -10.99
N MET A 14 -4.50 3.99 -10.53
CA MET A 14 -3.21 3.34 -10.22
C MET A 14 -2.39 3.06 -11.47
N GLY A 15 -3.00 2.45 -12.50
CA GLY A 15 -2.28 2.16 -13.75
C GLY A 15 -1.74 3.43 -14.41
N SER A 16 -2.52 4.50 -14.47
CA SER A 16 -2.08 5.80 -14.99
C SER A 16 -0.94 6.40 -14.18
N GLY A 17 -1.02 6.34 -12.84
CA GLY A 17 0.04 6.83 -11.96
C GLY A 17 1.35 6.03 -12.08
N ILE A 18 1.25 4.69 -12.23
CA ILE A 18 2.39 3.81 -12.46
C ILE A 18 3.02 4.11 -13.84
N ALA A 19 2.20 4.23 -14.89
CA ALA A 19 2.66 4.61 -16.22
C ALA A 19 3.40 5.95 -16.22
N THR A 20 2.83 6.95 -15.53
CA THR A 20 3.46 8.27 -15.35
C THR A 20 4.86 8.14 -14.74
N ASN A 21 4.99 7.35 -13.67
CA ASN A 21 6.31 7.15 -13.05
C ASN A 21 7.30 6.46 -14.00
N ILE A 22 6.88 5.43 -14.72
CA ILE A 22 7.78 4.61 -15.53
C ILE A 22 8.24 5.35 -16.79
N ALA A 23 7.31 5.98 -17.52
CA ALA A 23 7.60 6.62 -18.80
C ALA A 23 8.59 7.80 -18.68
N GLN A 24 8.55 8.56 -17.59
CA GLN A 24 9.51 9.65 -17.33
C GLN A 24 10.95 9.16 -17.13
N HIS A 25 11.16 7.86 -16.88
CA HIS A 25 12.50 7.26 -16.73
C HIS A 25 13.01 6.59 -18.01
N GLY A 26 12.42 6.94 -19.18
CA GLY A 26 12.88 6.47 -20.48
C GLY A 26 12.51 5.02 -20.79
N ILE A 27 11.50 4.47 -20.16
CA ILE A 27 11.01 3.11 -20.35
C ILE A 27 9.74 3.18 -21.20
N ALA A 28 9.67 2.38 -22.28
CA ALA A 28 8.49 2.29 -23.10
C ALA A 28 7.34 1.61 -22.36
N VAL A 29 6.18 2.25 -22.32
CA VAL A 29 4.97 1.79 -21.63
C VAL A 29 3.83 1.61 -22.60
N SER A 30 3.22 0.42 -22.60
CA SER A 30 1.98 0.12 -23.30
C SER A 30 0.84 0.00 -22.28
N MET A 31 -0.10 0.93 -22.29
CA MET A 31 -1.29 0.87 -21.43
C MET A 31 -2.38 0.05 -22.11
N ILE A 32 -2.93 -0.92 -21.40
CA ILE A 32 -3.94 -1.85 -21.93
C ILE A 32 -5.18 -1.80 -21.04
N ASP A 33 -6.34 -1.54 -21.62
CA ASP A 33 -7.64 -1.60 -20.94
C ASP A 33 -8.70 -2.15 -21.90
N VAL A 34 -9.82 -2.59 -21.37
CA VAL A 34 -10.97 -3.05 -22.20
C VAL A 34 -11.69 -1.88 -22.89
N SER A 35 -11.46 -0.64 -22.48
CA SER A 35 -12.07 0.59 -22.97
C SER A 35 -11.05 1.47 -23.67
N GLU A 36 -11.22 1.71 -24.96
CA GLU A 36 -10.42 2.67 -25.74
C GLU A 36 -10.47 4.07 -25.11
N ASP A 37 -11.65 4.51 -24.67
CA ASP A 37 -11.81 5.81 -24.02
C ASP A 37 -11.03 5.89 -22.69
N ALA A 38 -10.94 4.80 -21.95
CA ALA A 38 -10.14 4.77 -20.70
C ALA A 38 -8.65 4.92 -21.00
N VAL A 39 -8.15 4.22 -22.02
CA VAL A 39 -6.75 4.33 -22.47
C VAL A 39 -6.45 5.74 -22.98
N ALA A 40 -7.31 6.30 -23.84
CA ALA A 40 -7.12 7.64 -24.37
C ALA A 40 -7.09 8.70 -23.26
N ARG A 41 -8.06 8.69 -22.34
CA ARG A 41 -8.08 9.60 -21.18
C ARG A 41 -6.86 9.43 -20.27
N ALA A 42 -6.39 8.21 -20.08
CA ALA A 42 -5.19 7.96 -19.26
C ALA A 42 -3.95 8.58 -19.91
N ILE A 43 -3.71 8.33 -21.21
CA ILE A 43 -2.56 8.88 -21.95
C ILE A 43 -2.63 10.42 -21.99
N GLU A 44 -3.80 11.00 -22.27
CA GLU A 44 -4.00 12.45 -22.25
C GLU A 44 -3.72 13.04 -20.85
N GLY A 45 -4.27 12.41 -19.80
CA GLY A 45 -4.07 12.84 -18.40
C GLY A 45 -2.61 12.80 -17.97
N ILE A 46 -1.87 11.75 -18.39
CA ILE A 46 -0.42 11.61 -18.16
C ILE A 46 0.34 12.69 -18.94
N GLY A 47 0.01 12.92 -20.21
CA GLY A 47 0.60 13.99 -20.99
C GLY A 47 0.43 15.36 -20.32
N GLY A 48 -0.79 15.68 -19.89
CA GLY A 48 -1.08 16.91 -19.14
C GLY A 48 -0.37 17.00 -17.79
N PHE A 49 -0.06 15.87 -17.14
CA PHE A 49 0.79 15.88 -15.92
C PHE A 49 2.21 16.35 -16.25
N TYR A 50 2.81 15.85 -17.32
CA TYR A 50 4.15 16.26 -17.75
C TYR A 50 4.19 17.73 -18.19
N ASP A 51 3.20 18.17 -18.96
CA ASP A 51 3.11 19.57 -19.40
C ASP A 51 3.06 20.54 -18.21
N ARG A 52 2.19 20.27 -17.23
CA ARG A 52 2.10 21.08 -16.00
C ARG A 52 3.39 21.07 -15.17
N ASN A 53 4.17 19.99 -15.20
CA ASN A 53 5.46 19.94 -14.49
C ASN A 53 6.54 20.70 -15.27
N ALA A 54 6.53 20.70 -16.61
CA ALA A 54 7.42 21.52 -17.43
C ALA A 54 7.11 23.02 -17.24
N GLU A 55 5.84 23.43 -17.31
CA GLU A 55 5.40 24.80 -17.04
C GLU A 55 5.86 25.32 -15.66
N LYS A 56 5.89 24.43 -14.64
CA LYS A 56 6.37 24.75 -13.30
C LYS A 56 7.89 24.66 -13.14
N GLY A 57 8.61 24.35 -14.20
CA GLY A 57 10.08 24.20 -14.18
C GLY A 57 10.58 23.01 -13.37
N ARG A 58 9.73 21.99 -13.12
CA ARG A 58 10.11 20.78 -12.38
C ARG A 58 10.83 19.75 -13.25
N ILE A 59 10.54 19.75 -14.54
CA ILE A 59 11.22 18.97 -15.58
C ILE A 59 11.43 19.89 -16.80
N SER A 60 12.33 19.54 -17.71
CA SER A 60 12.49 20.28 -18.95
C SER A 60 11.36 19.97 -19.96
N GLU A 61 11.11 20.84 -20.93
CA GLU A 61 10.18 20.57 -22.03
C GLU A 61 10.62 19.33 -22.84
N GLY A 62 11.93 19.15 -23.02
CA GLY A 62 12.50 17.98 -23.69
C GLY A 62 12.22 16.67 -22.92
N ASP A 63 12.35 16.69 -21.59
CA ASP A 63 12.03 15.52 -20.74
C ASP A 63 10.54 15.22 -20.80
N ALA A 64 9.68 16.25 -20.77
CA ALA A 64 8.23 16.08 -20.89
C ALA A 64 7.84 15.46 -22.25
N ALA A 65 8.45 15.93 -23.36
CA ALA A 65 8.23 15.36 -24.68
C ALA A 65 8.68 13.90 -24.76
N SER A 66 9.90 13.62 -24.29
CA SER A 66 10.46 12.26 -24.27
C SER A 66 9.61 11.29 -23.43
N ALA A 67 9.08 11.75 -22.29
CA ALA A 67 8.21 10.94 -21.45
C ALA A 67 6.88 10.62 -22.15
N LYS A 68 6.32 11.57 -22.90
CA LYS A 68 5.10 11.34 -23.72
C LYS A 68 5.36 10.35 -24.84
N ASP A 69 6.51 10.43 -25.52
CA ASP A 69 6.90 9.51 -26.60
C ASP A 69 7.07 8.06 -26.12
N ASN A 70 7.34 7.85 -24.83
CA ASN A 70 7.41 6.52 -24.22
C ASN A 70 6.03 5.90 -23.94
N LEU A 71 4.91 6.62 -24.18
CA LEU A 71 3.57 6.13 -23.88
C LEU A 71 2.86 5.68 -25.15
N SER A 72 2.28 4.51 -25.10
CA SER A 72 1.36 3.96 -26.08
C SER A 72 0.24 3.21 -25.39
N GLY A 73 -0.78 2.79 -26.12
CA GLY A 73 -1.80 1.93 -25.53
C GLY A 73 -2.88 1.52 -26.53
N GLY A 74 -3.75 0.65 -26.06
CA GLY A 74 -4.85 0.11 -26.83
C GLY A 74 -5.67 -0.92 -26.04
N THR A 75 -6.60 -1.58 -26.73
CA THR A 75 -7.48 -2.59 -26.11
C THR A 75 -7.02 -4.01 -26.38
N ASP A 76 -6.03 -4.19 -27.26
CA ASP A 76 -5.51 -5.51 -27.60
C ASP A 76 -4.51 -6.01 -26.56
N ILE A 77 -4.86 -7.09 -25.87
CA ILE A 77 -4.02 -7.74 -24.87
C ILE A 77 -2.69 -8.28 -25.45
N SER A 78 -2.62 -8.50 -26.78
CA SER A 78 -1.39 -8.94 -27.45
C SER A 78 -0.24 -7.94 -27.36
N LEU A 79 -0.52 -6.67 -27.05
CA LEU A 79 0.47 -5.64 -26.75
C LEU A 79 1.37 -6.02 -25.54
N ALA A 80 0.91 -6.92 -24.67
CA ALA A 80 1.69 -7.46 -23.57
C ALA A 80 2.65 -8.59 -23.97
N GLY A 81 2.62 -9.06 -25.21
CA GLY A 81 3.33 -10.28 -25.66
C GLY A 81 4.85 -10.17 -25.64
N ASN A 82 5.39 -9.00 -26.01
CA ASN A 82 6.83 -8.76 -26.19
C ASN A 82 7.41 -7.73 -25.23
N VAL A 83 6.90 -7.68 -24.00
CA VAL A 83 7.41 -6.78 -22.95
C VAL A 83 8.27 -7.53 -21.96
N ASP A 84 9.14 -6.81 -21.25
CA ASP A 84 9.98 -7.36 -20.18
C ASP A 84 9.23 -7.53 -18.87
N LEU A 85 8.24 -6.65 -18.62
CA LEU A 85 7.44 -6.60 -17.40
C LEU A 85 5.96 -6.31 -17.73
N VAL A 86 5.07 -7.07 -17.14
CA VAL A 86 3.64 -6.77 -17.11
C VAL A 86 3.26 -6.38 -15.69
N ILE A 87 2.62 -5.23 -15.52
CA ILE A 87 2.04 -4.80 -14.23
C ILE A 87 0.52 -4.79 -14.36
N GLU A 88 -0.14 -5.62 -13.58
CA GLU A 88 -1.59 -5.68 -13.51
C GLU A 88 -2.08 -4.69 -12.45
N ALA A 89 -2.97 -3.77 -12.84
CA ALA A 89 -3.60 -2.74 -12.02
C ALA A 89 -5.11 -2.62 -12.31
N VAL A 90 -5.79 -3.76 -12.48
CA VAL A 90 -7.25 -3.84 -12.67
C VAL A 90 -7.98 -3.87 -11.32
N PHE A 91 -9.32 -3.91 -11.34
CA PHE A 91 -10.14 -3.96 -10.13
C PHE A 91 -9.74 -5.12 -9.19
N GLU A 92 -9.83 -4.86 -7.90
CA GLU A 92 -9.38 -5.73 -6.81
C GLU A 92 -10.36 -6.88 -6.57
N ARG A 93 -10.44 -7.79 -7.55
CA ARG A 93 -11.28 -8.98 -7.56
C ARG A 93 -10.51 -10.18 -8.07
N PHE A 94 -10.45 -11.25 -7.27
CA PHE A 94 -9.72 -12.46 -7.59
C PHE A 94 -10.15 -13.09 -8.93
N ASP A 95 -11.47 -13.25 -9.13
CA ASP A 95 -12.03 -13.85 -10.34
C ASP A 95 -11.68 -13.08 -11.61
N LEU A 96 -11.66 -11.73 -11.52
CA LEU A 96 -11.28 -10.86 -12.62
C LEU A 96 -9.79 -11.00 -12.96
N LYS A 97 -8.93 -10.97 -11.94
CA LYS A 97 -7.48 -11.13 -12.11
C LYS A 97 -7.12 -12.53 -12.63
N ALA A 98 -7.73 -13.59 -12.09
CA ALA A 98 -7.55 -14.95 -12.55
C ALA A 98 -7.93 -15.13 -14.04
N LYS A 99 -9.08 -14.55 -14.44
CA LYS A 99 -9.52 -14.55 -15.83
C LYS A 99 -8.55 -13.77 -16.75
N LEU A 100 -8.01 -12.66 -16.26
CA LEU A 100 -7.01 -11.89 -16.98
C LEU A 100 -5.74 -12.71 -17.18
N TYR A 101 -5.20 -13.32 -16.12
CA TYR A 101 -3.99 -14.13 -16.21
C TYR A 101 -4.14 -15.35 -17.12
N SER A 102 -5.31 -16.00 -17.15
CA SER A 102 -5.56 -17.11 -18.09
C SER A 102 -5.48 -16.67 -19.56
N ARG A 103 -5.79 -15.39 -19.85
CA ARG A 103 -5.64 -14.80 -21.20
C ARG A 103 -4.22 -14.35 -21.49
N LEU A 104 -3.47 -13.94 -20.46
CA LEU A 104 -2.09 -13.48 -20.59
C LEU A 104 -1.09 -14.62 -20.71
N ASN A 105 -1.29 -15.73 -20.00
CA ASN A 105 -0.37 -16.88 -19.98
C ASN A 105 0.10 -17.32 -21.37
N PRO A 106 -0.77 -17.51 -22.40
CA PRO A 106 -0.35 -17.95 -23.72
C PRO A 106 0.31 -16.85 -24.57
N ILE A 107 0.26 -15.60 -24.16
CA ILE A 107 0.71 -14.43 -24.93
C ILE A 107 2.07 -13.94 -24.44
N ILE A 108 2.26 -13.89 -23.11
CA ILE A 108 3.43 -13.28 -22.48
C ILE A 108 4.68 -14.08 -22.77
N HIS A 109 5.74 -13.37 -23.19
CA HIS A 109 7.05 -13.96 -23.39
C HIS A 109 7.53 -14.70 -22.14
N GLN A 110 8.12 -15.89 -22.31
CA GLN A 110 8.52 -16.78 -21.22
C GLN A 110 9.49 -16.17 -20.20
N ASN A 111 10.25 -15.15 -20.57
CA ASN A 111 11.21 -14.47 -19.69
C ASN A 111 10.62 -13.18 -19.07
N ALA A 112 9.42 -12.76 -19.45
CA ALA A 112 8.80 -11.57 -18.90
C ALA A 112 8.41 -11.79 -17.44
N VAL A 113 8.59 -10.78 -16.61
CA VAL A 113 8.10 -10.76 -15.24
C VAL A 113 6.64 -10.31 -15.24
N ILE A 114 5.83 -10.89 -14.37
CA ILE A 114 4.44 -10.51 -14.17
C ILE A 114 4.32 -10.00 -12.74
N ALA A 115 3.78 -8.80 -12.58
CA ALA A 115 3.54 -8.18 -11.29
C ALA A 115 2.07 -7.82 -11.11
N THR A 116 1.54 -8.02 -9.92
CA THR A 116 0.22 -7.52 -9.52
C THR A 116 0.38 -6.30 -8.62
N ASN A 117 -0.45 -5.27 -8.84
CA ASN A 117 -0.52 -4.11 -7.95
C ASN A 117 -1.63 -4.27 -6.90
N THR A 118 -1.98 -5.49 -6.57
CA THR A 118 -2.97 -5.77 -5.51
C THR A 118 -2.57 -5.15 -4.18
N SER A 119 -3.56 -4.67 -3.42
CA SER A 119 -3.37 -4.18 -2.05
C SER A 119 -3.89 -5.15 -0.99
N CYS A 120 -4.73 -6.10 -1.40
CA CYS A 120 -5.51 -6.93 -0.49
C CYS A 120 -5.43 -8.42 -0.77
N LEU A 121 -5.32 -8.81 -2.05
CA LEU A 121 -5.25 -10.22 -2.43
C LEU A 121 -3.83 -10.75 -2.22
N THR A 122 -3.72 -12.00 -1.76
CA THR A 122 -2.40 -12.62 -1.59
C THR A 122 -1.74 -12.91 -2.94
N VAL A 123 -0.44 -12.64 -3.02
CA VAL A 123 0.39 -12.97 -4.20
C VAL A 123 0.40 -14.47 -4.42
N ASN A 124 0.47 -15.27 -3.36
CA ASN A 124 0.42 -16.74 -3.42
C ASN A 124 -0.89 -17.24 -4.04
N GLY A 125 -2.03 -16.68 -3.61
CA GLY A 125 -3.33 -17.05 -4.18
C GLY A 125 -3.43 -16.75 -5.67
N LEU A 126 -2.97 -15.57 -6.10
CA LEU A 126 -2.94 -15.19 -7.51
C LEU A 126 -1.92 -16.02 -8.31
N ALA A 127 -0.79 -16.39 -7.72
CA ALA A 127 0.25 -17.19 -8.37
C ALA A 127 -0.25 -18.57 -8.83
N GLU A 128 -1.31 -19.12 -8.22
CA GLU A 128 -1.93 -20.39 -8.64
C GLU A 128 -2.59 -20.28 -10.04
N THR A 129 -2.85 -19.07 -10.52
CA THR A 129 -3.43 -18.80 -11.83
C THR A 129 -2.38 -18.50 -12.91
N ILE A 130 -1.10 -18.46 -12.53
CA ILE A 130 0.04 -18.13 -13.38
C ILE A 130 0.74 -19.41 -13.81
N GLU A 131 0.96 -19.60 -15.12
CA GLU A 131 1.61 -20.79 -15.67
C GLU A 131 3.05 -20.96 -15.17
N TYR A 132 3.80 -19.84 -15.04
CA TYR A 132 5.18 -19.85 -14.54
C TYR A 132 5.29 -18.94 -13.29
N PRO A 133 4.84 -19.41 -12.12
CA PRO A 133 4.74 -18.58 -10.91
C PRO A 133 6.10 -18.10 -10.38
N GLY A 134 7.21 -18.71 -10.78
CA GLY A 134 8.55 -18.23 -10.42
C GLY A 134 8.89 -16.83 -10.93
N ARG A 135 8.17 -16.33 -11.93
CA ARG A 135 8.29 -14.96 -12.47
C ARG A 135 7.18 -14.01 -12.03
N PHE A 136 6.36 -14.43 -11.07
CA PHE A 136 5.25 -13.65 -10.54
C PHE A 136 5.57 -13.09 -9.16
N LEU A 137 5.18 -11.82 -8.90
CA LEU A 137 5.36 -11.12 -7.63
C LEU A 137 4.33 -10.00 -7.47
N GLY A 138 4.27 -9.41 -6.27
CA GLY A 138 3.55 -8.16 -6.05
C GLY A 138 4.48 -6.95 -6.27
N LEU A 139 3.97 -5.93 -6.96
CA LEU A 139 4.52 -4.57 -6.99
C LEU A 139 3.42 -3.63 -6.51
N HIS A 140 3.31 -3.48 -5.19
CA HIS A 140 2.28 -2.68 -4.58
C HIS A 140 2.73 -1.21 -4.49
N TYR A 141 2.19 -0.38 -5.38
CA TYR A 141 2.39 1.06 -5.41
C TYR A 141 1.37 1.75 -4.51
N PHE A 142 1.80 2.77 -3.80
CA PHE A 142 0.93 3.61 -2.97
C PHE A 142 0.42 4.83 -3.74
N ASN A 143 -0.84 5.17 -3.53
CA ASN A 143 -1.46 6.34 -4.17
C ASN A 143 -0.89 7.65 -3.56
N PRO A 144 -0.58 8.69 -4.37
CA PRO A 144 -0.53 8.73 -5.84
C PRO A 144 0.72 8.04 -6.39
N ALA A 145 0.55 6.99 -7.21
CA ALA A 145 1.66 6.15 -7.67
C ALA A 145 2.75 6.91 -8.45
N ALA A 146 2.39 8.02 -9.12
CA ALA A 146 3.35 8.88 -9.82
C ALA A 146 4.40 9.50 -8.89
N ILE A 147 4.04 9.85 -7.65
CA ILE A 147 4.88 10.65 -6.74
C ILE A 147 5.21 9.96 -5.41
N ASN A 148 4.40 9.02 -4.93
CA ASN A 148 4.73 8.28 -3.71
C ASN A 148 6.02 7.48 -3.93
N PRO A 149 7.04 7.65 -3.08
CA PRO A 149 8.35 7.06 -3.34
C PRO A 149 8.43 5.55 -3.05
N ILE A 150 7.47 4.97 -2.31
CA ILE A 150 7.54 3.58 -1.84
C ILE A 150 6.83 2.63 -2.81
N VAL A 151 7.42 1.45 -2.99
CA VAL A 151 6.79 0.28 -3.61
C VAL A 151 7.12 -0.94 -2.76
N GLU A 152 6.11 -1.68 -2.32
CA GLU A 152 6.31 -2.99 -1.73
C GLU A 152 6.58 -4.01 -2.83
N VAL A 153 7.73 -4.66 -2.76
CA VAL A 153 8.12 -5.79 -3.60
C VAL A 153 7.74 -7.05 -2.83
N VAL A 154 6.57 -7.59 -3.16
CA VAL A 154 5.98 -8.70 -2.39
C VAL A 154 6.40 -10.04 -2.98
N ARG A 155 7.12 -10.81 -2.17
CA ARG A 155 7.63 -12.13 -2.54
C ARG A 155 6.60 -13.21 -2.21
N GLY A 156 6.07 -13.88 -3.23
CA GLY A 156 5.33 -15.12 -3.06
C GLY A 156 6.25 -16.31 -2.88
N ASP A 157 5.72 -17.43 -2.37
CA ASP A 157 6.50 -18.65 -2.05
C ASP A 157 7.20 -19.27 -3.29
N LYS A 158 6.58 -19.14 -4.46
CA LYS A 158 7.10 -19.63 -5.73
C LYS A 158 7.99 -18.63 -6.47
N THR A 159 8.06 -17.36 -6.01
CA THR A 159 8.82 -16.29 -6.68
C THR A 159 10.32 -16.55 -6.61
N ARG A 160 10.99 -16.59 -7.77
CA ARG A 160 12.44 -16.80 -7.85
C ARG A 160 13.21 -15.57 -7.40
N GLN A 161 14.42 -15.77 -6.87
CA GLN A 161 15.29 -14.71 -6.41
C GLN A 161 15.66 -13.73 -7.53
N ASP A 162 15.96 -14.23 -8.74
CA ASP A 162 16.29 -13.36 -9.90
C ASP A 162 15.12 -12.44 -10.31
N THR A 163 13.88 -12.87 -10.07
CA THR A 163 12.67 -12.07 -10.29
C THR A 163 12.60 -10.92 -9.27
N ILE A 164 12.87 -11.21 -8.00
CA ILE A 164 12.94 -10.19 -6.94
C ILE A 164 14.06 -9.19 -7.21
N ASP A 165 15.25 -9.67 -7.57
CA ASP A 165 16.41 -8.79 -7.83
C ASP A 165 16.15 -7.83 -8.99
N LYS A 166 15.49 -8.31 -10.07
CA LYS A 166 15.06 -7.47 -11.19
C LYS A 166 14.03 -6.43 -10.77
N ALA A 167 13.05 -6.82 -9.94
CA ALA A 167 12.00 -5.92 -9.45
C ALA A 167 12.59 -4.81 -8.55
N ILE A 168 13.50 -5.16 -7.64
CA ILE A 168 14.20 -4.19 -6.79
C ILE A 168 15.03 -3.21 -7.65
N ALA A 169 15.77 -3.73 -8.63
CA ALA A 169 16.55 -2.90 -9.53
C ALA A 169 15.66 -1.96 -10.37
N PHE A 170 14.50 -2.44 -10.81
CA PHE A 170 13.50 -1.65 -11.53
C PHE A 170 12.93 -0.53 -10.67
N CYS A 171 12.53 -0.81 -9.43
CA CYS A 171 12.06 0.21 -8.50
C CYS A 171 13.09 1.31 -8.32
N LYS A 172 14.36 0.96 -8.07
CA LYS A 172 15.46 1.93 -7.93
C LYS A 172 15.66 2.76 -9.19
N MET A 173 15.60 2.14 -10.37
CA MET A 173 15.75 2.81 -11.66
C MET A 173 14.62 3.81 -11.94
N THR A 174 13.41 3.53 -11.47
CA THR A 174 12.24 4.42 -11.56
C THR A 174 12.12 5.36 -10.36
N SER A 175 13.23 5.60 -9.64
CA SER A 175 13.30 6.48 -8.47
C SER A 175 12.37 6.11 -7.33
N LYS A 176 11.97 4.84 -7.27
CA LYS A 176 11.21 4.28 -6.15
C LYS A 176 12.16 3.64 -5.12
N LYS A 177 11.72 3.63 -3.88
CA LYS A 177 12.37 2.92 -2.77
C LYS A 177 11.61 1.62 -2.53
N PRO A 178 12.18 0.47 -2.90
CA PRO A 178 11.54 -0.81 -2.67
C PRO A 178 11.58 -1.20 -1.19
N ILE A 179 10.48 -1.71 -0.69
CA ILE A 179 10.37 -2.48 0.56
C ILE A 179 10.21 -3.94 0.15
N LEU A 180 11.16 -4.79 0.52
CA LEU A 180 11.02 -6.22 0.30
C LEU A 180 10.19 -6.82 1.42
N CYS A 181 9.07 -7.43 1.08
CA CYS A 181 8.25 -8.13 2.05
C CYS A 181 7.79 -9.50 1.52
N ARG A 182 7.47 -10.39 2.46
CA ARG A 182 6.83 -11.67 2.15
C ARG A 182 5.34 -11.45 1.96
N ASP A 183 4.73 -12.34 1.17
CA ASP A 183 3.29 -12.35 0.99
C ASP A 183 2.57 -12.63 2.31
N SER A 184 1.73 -11.70 2.72
CA SER A 184 0.87 -11.76 3.89
C SER A 184 -0.34 -10.85 3.65
N TYR A 185 -1.46 -11.08 4.30
CA TYR A 185 -2.61 -10.17 4.21
C TYR A 185 -2.21 -8.78 4.71
N GLY A 186 -2.34 -7.76 3.84
CA GLY A 186 -1.95 -6.38 4.12
C GLY A 186 -0.47 -6.08 3.92
N PHE A 187 0.34 -7.07 3.50
CA PHE A 187 1.79 -6.96 3.29
C PHE A 187 2.49 -6.37 4.53
N ALA A 188 3.36 -5.39 4.38
CA ALA A 188 4.06 -4.78 5.51
C ALA A 188 3.36 -3.51 6.02
N LEU A 189 2.77 -2.68 5.16
CA LEU A 189 2.29 -1.37 5.61
C LEU A 189 0.80 -1.35 5.96
N ASN A 190 -0.04 -1.96 5.13
CA ASN A 190 -1.47 -2.02 5.42
C ASN A 190 -1.77 -2.89 6.63
N ARG A 191 -0.89 -3.85 6.97
CA ARG A 191 -1.04 -4.76 8.10
C ARG A 191 -1.12 -4.04 9.45
N PHE A 192 -0.44 -2.91 9.62
CA PHE A 192 -0.58 -2.08 10.83
C PHE A 192 -1.43 -0.82 10.59
N PHE A 193 -1.41 -0.26 9.38
CA PHE A 193 -2.11 0.99 9.10
C PHE A 193 -3.64 0.84 9.12
N VAL A 194 -4.16 -0.27 8.60
CA VAL A 194 -5.61 -0.53 8.60
C VAL A 194 -6.14 -0.80 10.00
N PRO A 195 -5.53 -1.66 10.86
CA PRO A 195 -5.94 -1.80 12.26
C PRO A 195 -5.86 -0.50 13.07
N TYR A 196 -4.83 0.32 12.85
CA TYR A 196 -4.73 1.65 13.44
C TYR A 196 -5.94 2.53 13.08
N SER A 197 -6.31 2.57 11.81
CA SER A 197 -7.48 3.33 11.34
C SER A 197 -8.79 2.78 11.91
N ASN A 198 -8.91 1.45 11.97
CA ASN A 198 -10.07 0.77 12.54
C ASN A 198 -10.19 0.99 14.06
N GLU A 199 -9.05 1.09 14.77
CA GLU A 199 -9.03 1.42 16.20
C GLU A 199 -9.49 2.85 16.47
N ALA A 200 -9.13 3.80 15.61
CA ALA A 200 -9.67 5.16 15.69
C ALA A 200 -11.22 5.16 15.64
N VAL A 201 -11.80 4.29 14.81
CA VAL A 201 -13.26 4.14 14.75
C VAL A 201 -13.80 3.49 16.03
N ARG A 202 -13.12 2.49 16.63
CA ARG A 202 -13.54 1.91 17.92
C ARG A 202 -13.52 2.95 19.03
N ILE A 203 -12.47 3.78 19.09
CA ILE A 203 -12.36 4.89 20.05
C ILE A 203 -13.56 5.83 19.92
N TYR A 204 -13.95 6.17 18.69
CA TYR A 204 -15.13 6.99 18.41
C TYR A 204 -16.43 6.28 18.83
N GLU A 205 -16.62 5.00 18.48
CA GLU A 205 -17.83 4.23 18.84
C GLU A 205 -17.98 4.06 20.36
N GLU A 206 -16.87 4.00 21.08
CA GLU A 206 -16.84 3.93 22.57
C GLU A 206 -17.06 5.32 23.22
N GLY A 207 -17.14 6.40 22.44
CA GLY A 207 -17.41 7.76 22.93
C GLY A 207 -16.23 8.41 23.67
N LEU A 208 -15.00 7.91 23.46
CA LEU A 208 -13.80 8.48 24.05
C LEU A 208 -13.31 9.75 23.34
N GLY A 209 -13.71 9.98 22.10
CA GLY A 209 -13.37 11.16 21.34
C GLY A 209 -14.17 11.30 20.06
N VAL A 210 -14.28 12.52 19.54
CA VAL A 210 -14.84 12.80 18.22
C VAL A 210 -13.75 12.71 17.14
N PRO A 211 -14.10 12.53 15.85
CA PRO A 211 -13.12 12.41 14.76
C PRO A 211 -12.05 13.51 14.75
N ALA A 212 -12.45 14.78 14.98
CA ALA A 212 -11.52 15.90 15.01
C ALA A 212 -10.47 15.81 16.12
N ASP A 213 -10.83 15.31 17.32
CA ASP A 213 -9.91 15.18 18.44
C ASP A 213 -8.94 14.03 18.20
N ILE A 214 -9.43 12.90 17.71
CA ILE A 214 -8.59 11.72 17.40
C ILE A 214 -7.57 12.08 16.31
N ASP A 215 -8.02 12.78 15.25
CA ASP A 215 -7.14 13.27 14.19
C ASP A 215 -6.09 14.24 14.73
N ARG A 216 -6.49 15.20 15.59
CA ARG A 216 -5.59 16.17 16.23
C ARG A 216 -4.52 15.49 17.08
N ILE A 217 -4.92 14.54 17.92
CA ILE A 217 -3.99 13.79 18.80
C ILE A 217 -2.99 13.01 17.95
N ALA A 218 -3.48 12.28 16.95
CA ALA A 218 -2.62 11.52 16.06
C ALA A 218 -1.62 12.43 15.32
N GLN A 219 -2.05 13.58 14.83
CA GLN A 219 -1.16 14.54 14.16
C GLN A 219 -0.13 15.14 15.12
N ALA A 220 -0.56 15.62 16.30
CA ALA A 220 0.31 16.29 17.25
C ALA A 220 1.34 15.32 17.87
N GLU A 221 0.90 14.15 18.30
CA GLU A 221 1.69 13.25 19.14
C GLU A 221 2.44 12.18 18.37
N MET A 222 1.87 11.71 17.25
CA MET A 222 2.50 10.72 16.38
C MET A 222 3.23 11.36 15.19
N GLY A 223 3.02 12.66 14.96
CA GLY A 223 3.65 13.42 13.89
C GLY A 223 3.17 13.04 12.49
N ILE A 224 1.97 12.48 12.37
CA ILE A 224 1.41 12.09 11.06
C ILE A 224 0.87 13.32 10.32
N ALA A 225 0.99 13.31 8.99
CA ALA A 225 0.56 14.46 8.16
C ALA A 225 -0.97 14.65 8.13
N ALA A 226 -1.73 13.57 8.29
CA ALA A 226 -3.19 13.57 8.32
C ALA A 226 -3.68 12.53 9.32
N GLY A 227 -4.69 12.87 10.12
CA GLY A 227 -5.28 11.95 11.09
C GLY A 227 -6.07 10.81 10.42
N PRO A 228 -6.42 9.75 11.18
CA PRO A 228 -7.03 8.55 10.62
C PRO A 228 -8.36 8.80 9.91
N PHE A 229 -9.22 9.67 10.43
CA PHE A 229 -10.52 9.98 9.81
C PHE A 229 -10.36 10.79 8.51
N LEU A 230 -9.44 11.75 8.49
CA LEU A 230 -9.13 12.47 7.26
C LEU A 230 -8.56 11.53 6.19
N VAL A 231 -7.67 10.62 6.56
CA VAL A 231 -7.11 9.63 5.62
C VAL A 231 -8.18 8.68 5.12
N MET A 232 -9.07 8.18 5.98
CA MET A 232 -10.21 7.36 5.56
C MET A 232 -11.10 8.08 4.53
N ASN A 233 -11.32 9.40 4.70
CA ASN A 233 -12.06 10.20 3.73
C ASN A 233 -11.32 10.39 2.40
N LEU A 234 -9.99 10.48 2.42
CA LEU A 234 -9.15 10.64 1.22
C LEU A 234 -9.03 9.33 0.43
N VAL A 235 -8.90 8.21 1.12
CA VAL A 235 -8.81 6.86 0.52
C VAL A 235 -10.19 6.38 0.05
N GLY A 236 -11.23 6.74 0.77
CA GLY A 236 -12.62 6.31 0.58
C GLY A 236 -12.98 5.11 1.45
N MET A 237 -14.14 5.21 2.12
CA MET A 237 -14.59 4.22 3.09
C MET A 237 -14.82 2.83 2.49
N GLN A 238 -15.24 2.75 1.23
CA GLN A 238 -15.37 1.45 0.54
C GLN A 238 -14.03 0.72 0.46
N THR A 239 -12.95 1.44 0.12
CA THR A 239 -11.59 0.88 0.05
C THR A 239 -11.09 0.47 1.43
N MET A 240 -11.32 1.31 2.46
CA MET A 240 -10.91 1.02 3.83
C MET A 240 -11.63 -0.19 4.42
N ALA A 241 -12.95 -0.30 4.20
CA ALA A 241 -13.74 -1.45 4.65
C ALA A 241 -13.24 -2.74 4.00
N HIS A 242 -13.05 -2.71 2.68
CA HIS A 242 -12.53 -3.86 1.93
C HIS A 242 -11.12 -4.27 2.40
N ALA A 243 -10.23 -3.29 2.66
CA ALA A 243 -8.91 -3.57 3.19
C ALA A 243 -8.98 -4.22 4.59
N ALA A 244 -9.87 -3.75 5.47
CA ALA A 244 -10.05 -4.31 6.80
C ALA A 244 -10.68 -5.73 6.76
N GLU A 245 -11.62 -5.99 5.87
CA GLU A 245 -12.19 -7.34 5.64
C GLU A 245 -11.11 -8.33 5.21
N ASN A 246 -10.20 -7.92 4.33
CA ASN A 246 -9.08 -8.77 3.88
C ASN A 246 -8.05 -9.06 4.98
N LEU A 247 -8.04 -8.30 6.08
CA LEU A 247 -7.19 -8.57 7.23
C LEU A 247 -7.83 -9.51 8.28
N GLU A 248 -9.13 -9.82 8.17
CA GLU A 248 -9.85 -10.72 9.12
C GLU A 248 -9.14 -12.07 9.35
N PRO A 249 -8.45 -12.69 8.38
CA PRO A 249 -7.71 -13.94 8.62
C PRO A 249 -6.64 -13.85 9.71
N HIS A 250 -6.14 -12.65 10.04
CA HIS A 250 -5.22 -12.44 11.16
C HIS A 250 -5.89 -12.46 12.55
N GLY A 251 -7.22 -12.47 12.60
CA GLY A 251 -7.99 -12.60 13.84
C GLY A 251 -8.90 -11.40 14.14
N ALA A 252 -9.63 -11.52 15.24
CA ALA A 252 -10.71 -10.59 15.60
C ALA A 252 -10.27 -9.13 15.78
N PHE A 253 -9.03 -8.88 16.19
CA PHE A 253 -8.48 -7.52 16.29
C PHE A 253 -8.45 -6.81 14.93
N TYR A 254 -8.17 -7.56 13.86
CA TYR A 254 -8.06 -7.02 12.50
C TYR A 254 -9.41 -6.81 11.83
N ALA A 255 -10.47 -7.47 12.31
CA ALA A 255 -11.81 -7.36 11.73
C ALA A 255 -12.35 -5.92 11.80
N PRO A 256 -12.97 -5.42 10.69
CA PRO A 256 -13.58 -4.09 10.68
C PRO A 256 -14.73 -3.97 11.68
N THR A 257 -14.91 -2.79 12.26
CA THR A 257 -16.07 -2.50 13.10
C THR A 257 -17.36 -2.50 12.26
N GLY A 258 -18.51 -2.61 12.95
CA GLY A 258 -19.81 -2.49 12.30
C GLY A 258 -19.94 -1.14 11.56
N LYS A 259 -19.41 -0.07 12.13
CA LYS A 259 -19.45 1.26 11.54
C LYS A 259 -18.58 1.38 10.29
N VAL A 260 -17.40 0.77 10.28
CA VAL A 260 -16.54 0.72 9.08
C VAL A 260 -17.24 -0.02 7.94
N LYS A 261 -17.89 -1.17 8.23
CA LYS A 261 -18.68 -1.93 7.25
C LYS A 261 -19.85 -1.11 6.69
N GLU A 262 -20.63 -0.48 7.58
CA GLU A 262 -21.77 0.37 7.21
C GLU A 262 -21.35 1.52 6.29
N MET A 263 -20.32 2.26 6.70
CA MET A 263 -19.83 3.41 5.94
C MET A 263 -19.18 2.99 4.61
N GLY A 264 -18.52 1.85 4.58
CA GLY A 264 -17.97 1.26 3.37
C GLY A 264 -19.07 0.88 2.37
N ALA A 265 -20.12 0.21 2.83
CA ALA A 265 -21.25 -0.19 1.99
C ALA A 265 -21.99 1.00 1.37
N ASN A 266 -22.10 2.11 2.11
CA ASN A 266 -22.75 3.34 1.66
C ASN A 266 -21.81 4.33 0.98
N ASN A 267 -20.50 4.02 0.92
CA ASN A 267 -19.42 4.92 0.49
C ASN A 267 -19.53 6.32 1.14
N SER A 268 -19.85 6.33 2.43
CA SER A 268 -20.07 7.55 3.21
C SER A 268 -18.72 8.20 3.59
N LYS A 269 -18.76 9.49 3.96
CA LYS A 269 -17.60 10.18 4.53
C LYS A 269 -17.81 10.44 6.00
N TRP A 270 -16.72 10.49 6.75
CA TRP A 270 -16.73 10.98 8.13
C TRP A 270 -16.94 12.48 8.15
N ASP A 271 -17.87 12.92 8.99
CA ASP A 271 -17.90 14.33 9.41
C ASP A 271 -16.80 14.49 10.47
N ILE A 272 -15.73 15.18 10.11
CA ILE A 272 -14.62 15.42 11.04
C ILE A 272 -15.03 16.45 12.10
N GLY A 273 -15.88 17.42 11.73
CA GLY A 273 -16.42 18.40 12.65
C GLY A 273 -15.38 19.33 13.29
N GLN A 274 -15.68 19.78 14.50
CA GLN A 274 -14.78 20.56 15.34
C GLN A 274 -14.34 19.73 16.54
N THR A 275 -13.19 20.10 17.12
CA THR A 275 -12.70 19.49 18.34
C THR A 275 -13.66 19.77 19.50
N ASP A 276 -13.94 18.75 20.30
CA ASP A 276 -14.55 18.90 21.60
C ASP A 276 -13.44 19.19 22.64
N SER A 277 -13.72 19.96 23.69
CA SER A 277 -12.75 20.20 24.76
C SER A 277 -12.60 18.93 25.61
N LEU A 278 -11.84 17.96 25.11
CA LEU A 278 -11.52 16.73 25.85
C LEU A 278 -10.60 17.04 27.03
N LYS A 279 -10.70 16.22 28.06
CA LYS A 279 -9.79 16.27 29.19
C LYS A 279 -8.45 15.67 28.78
N GLU A 280 -7.35 16.23 29.27
CA GLU A 280 -5.98 15.74 29.03
C GLU A 280 -5.81 14.23 29.27
N ALA A 281 -6.49 13.69 30.29
CA ALA A 281 -6.50 12.25 30.58
C ALA A 281 -7.08 11.39 29.42
N THR A 282 -8.07 11.91 28.69
CA THR A 282 -8.68 11.22 27.55
C THR A 282 -7.75 11.26 26.33
N ASP A 283 -7.03 12.36 26.12
CA ASP A 283 -6.02 12.50 25.05
C ASP A 283 -4.92 11.42 25.21
N ALA A 284 -4.45 11.18 26.43
CA ALA A 284 -3.44 10.15 26.71
C ALA A 284 -3.96 8.74 26.41
N GLU A 285 -5.19 8.41 26.81
CA GLU A 285 -5.81 7.11 26.53
C GLU A 285 -5.99 6.87 25.03
N ILE A 286 -6.44 7.87 24.29
CA ILE A 286 -6.57 7.80 22.83
C ILE A 286 -5.21 7.50 22.20
N LEU A 287 -4.16 8.24 22.59
CA LEU A 287 -2.81 8.06 22.07
C LEU A 287 -2.26 6.66 22.35
N GLU A 288 -2.42 6.17 23.58
CA GLU A 288 -2.00 4.82 23.97
C GLU A 288 -2.67 3.74 23.12
N ARG A 289 -3.95 3.86 22.89
CA ARG A 289 -4.71 2.93 22.05
C ARG A 289 -4.24 2.99 20.59
N LEU A 290 -4.04 4.16 20.04
CA LEU A 290 -3.54 4.30 18.66
C LEU A 290 -2.15 3.65 18.49
N TRP A 291 -1.23 3.87 19.43
CA TRP A 291 0.09 3.22 19.40
C TRP A 291 0.01 1.71 19.59
N GLY A 292 -0.77 1.23 20.54
CA GLY A 292 -0.95 -0.21 20.75
C GLY A 292 -1.51 -0.93 19.52
N ALA A 293 -2.42 -0.25 18.79
CA ALA A 293 -3.00 -0.77 17.54
C ALA A 293 -2.01 -0.82 16.37
N ILE A 294 -0.92 -0.06 16.43
CA ILE A 294 0.20 -0.13 15.48
C ILE A 294 1.22 -1.18 15.94
N PHE A 295 1.60 -1.15 17.20
CA PHE A 295 2.71 -1.96 17.72
C PHE A 295 2.42 -3.46 17.69
N LEU A 296 1.19 -3.87 18.03
CA LEU A 296 0.83 -5.28 17.98
C LEU A 296 0.98 -5.90 16.59
N PRO A 297 0.40 -5.33 15.51
CA PRO A 297 0.61 -5.85 14.16
C PRO A 297 2.08 -5.84 13.73
N VAL A 298 2.81 -4.76 14.00
CA VAL A 298 4.25 -4.66 13.63
C VAL A 298 5.06 -5.77 14.31
N LEU A 299 4.84 -6.02 15.61
CA LEU A 299 5.53 -7.10 16.30
C LEU A 299 5.15 -8.49 15.74
N GLN A 300 3.90 -8.69 15.35
CA GLN A 300 3.47 -9.93 14.70
C GLN A 300 4.12 -10.11 13.32
N GLU A 301 4.25 -9.03 12.54
CA GLU A 301 4.97 -9.05 11.26
C GLU A 301 6.44 -9.45 11.43
N LEU A 302 7.09 -8.94 12.48
CA LEU A 302 8.48 -9.31 12.79
C LEU A 302 8.60 -10.78 13.18
N ASP A 303 7.67 -11.32 13.96
CA ASP A 303 7.61 -12.75 14.27
C ASP A 303 7.44 -13.63 13.03
N GLU A 304 6.66 -13.16 12.06
CA GLU A 304 6.38 -13.83 10.80
C GLU A 304 7.45 -13.56 9.73
N ASN A 305 8.42 -12.69 9.99
CA ASN A 305 9.44 -12.25 9.05
C ASN A 305 8.83 -11.69 7.74
N VAL A 306 7.78 -10.86 7.87
CA VAL A 306 7.12 -10.23 6.71
C VAL A 306 8.04 -9.19 6.10
N ALA A 307 8.57 -8.25 6.91
CA ALA A 307 9.55 -7.25 6.51
C ALA A 307 10.53 -6.97 7.65
N SER A 308 11.65 -6.32 7.36
CA SER A 308 12.59 -5.89 8.39
C SER A 308 12.09 -4.62 9.09
N PRO A 309 12.51 -4.37 10.35
CA PRO A 309 12.13 -3.15 11.08
C PRO A 309 12.46 -1.87 10.31
N GLY A 310 13.63 -1.81 9.66
CA GLY A 310 14.03 -0.64 8.87
C GLY A 310 13.18 -0.42 7.64
N GLU A 311 12.69 -1.47 7.00
CA GLU A 311 11.76 -1.39 5.86
C GLU A 311 10.36 -0.94 6.30
N ILE A 312 9.86 -1.44 7.42
CA ILE A 312 8.59 -1.00 8.03
C ILE A 312 8.66 0.50 8.35
N ASP A 313 9.71 0.95 9.03
CA ASP A 313 9.90 2.35 9.40
C ASP A 313 10.07 3.27 8.19
N MET A 314 10.84 2.84 7.19
CA MET A 314 10.97 3.58 5.93
C MET A 314 9.62 3.74 5.24
N GLY A 315 8.82 2.69 5.19
CA GLY A 315 7.49 2.71 4.59
C GLY A 315 6.51 3.58 5.36
N ALA A 316 6.47 3.45 6.68
CA ALA A 316 5.65 4.29 7.55
C ALA A 316 5.96 5.78 7.35
N GLY A 317 7.23 6.17 7.36
CA GLY A 317 7.64 7.55 7.19
C GLY A 317 7.39 8.09 5.77
N MET A 318 7.72 7.32 4.75
CA MET A 318 7.72 7.83 3.37
C MET A 318 6.39 7.62 2.62
N ALA A 319 5.72 6.48 2.81
CA ALA A 319 4.45 6.19 2.16
C ALA A 319 3.26 6.74 2.95
N LEU A 320 3.25 6.51 4.26
CA LEU A 320 2.12 6.81 5.14
C LEU A 320 2.29 8.15 5.89
N ARG A 321 3.46 8.78 5.77
CA ARG A 321 3.77 10.09 6.36
C ARG A 321 3.72 10.12 7.89
N PHE A 322 4.14 9.05 8.54
CA PHE A 322 4.37 9.02 9.97
C PHE A 322 5.65 9.79 10.30
N GLY A 323 5.56 10.79 11.18
CA GLY A 323 6.74 11.52 11.68
C GLY A 323 7.51 10.72 12.71
N LYS A 324 6.83 9.87 13.48
CA LYS A 324 7.41 8.90 14.41
C LYS A 324 7.17 7.49 13.85
N ALA A 325 8.23 6.85 13.37
CA ALA A 325 8.14 5.53 12.76
C ALA A 325 7.95 4.44 13.85
N PRO A 326 7.18 3.36 13.57
CA PRO A 326 6.77 2.39 14.58
C PRO A 326 7.91 1.71 15.33
N CYS A 327 8.90 1.14 14.64
CA CYS A 327 9.98 0.38 15.27
C CYS A 327 10.92 1.29 16.07
N ALA A 328 11.29 2.44 15.52
CA ALA A 328 12.10 3.44 16.24
C ALA A 328 11.35 3.98 17.48
N THR A 329 10.03 4.14 17.39
CA THR A 329 9.21 4.58 18.52
C THR A 329 9.14 3.50 19.61
N MET A 330 8.97 2.23 19.24
CA MET A 330 9.04 1.11 20.19
C MET A 330 10.40 1.05 20.90
N ASP A 331 11.50 1.22 20.15
CA ASP A 331 12.84 1.22 20.75
C ASP A 331 13.02 2.38 21.74
N ALA A 332 12.49 3.56 21.43
CA ALA A 332 12.54 4.72 22.32
C ALA A 332 11.69 4.57 23.59
N MET A 333 10.53 3.90 23.49
CA MET A 333 9.64 3.66 24.63
C MET A 333 10.14 2.53 25.54
N GLY A 334 10.79 1.52 24.96
CA GLY A 334 11.27 0.33 25.68
C GLY A 334 10.21 -0.78 25.80
N ALA A 335 10.70 -2.00 25.99
CA ALA A 335 9.87 -3.22 25.95
C ALA A 335 8.75 -3.26 27.00
N GLU A 336 8.97 -2.68 28.18
CA GLU A 336 7.98 -2.66 29.27
C GLU A 336 6.76 -1.83 28.87
N GLU A 337 6.97 -0.62 28.37
CA GLU A 337 5.90 0.26 27.94
C GLU A 337 5.19 -0.29 26.69
N VAL A 338 5.92 -0.79 25.71
CA VAL A 338 5.33 -1.45 24.54
C VAL A 338 4.48 -2.65 24.96
N SER A 339 4.97 -3.46 25.93
CA SER A 339 4.21 -4.60 26.48
C SER A 339 2.89 -4.15 27.12
N ARG A 340 2.91 -3.04 27.85
CA ARG A 340 1.71 -2.45 28.47
C ARG A 340 0.69 -2.04 27.42
N LEU A 341 1.13 -1.32 26.37
CA LEU A 341 0.27 -0.82 25.29
C LEU A 341 -0.39 -1.93 24.48
N ILE A 342 0.36 -2.97 24.10
CA ILE A 342 -0.20 -4.10 23.35
C ILE A 342 -1.01 -5.05 24.24
N GLY A 343 -0.77 -5.06 25.55
CA GLY A 343 -1.44 -5.90 26.54
C GLY A 343 -2.95 -5.78 26.49
N TYR A 344 -3.45 -4.55 26.35
CA TYR A 344 -4.88 -4.29 26.16
C TYR A 344 -5.50 -5.13 25.01
N TYR A 345 -4.82 -5.19 23.87
CA TYR A 345 -5.29 -5.95 22.72
C TYR A 345 -5.10 -7.45 22.89
N CYS A 346 -3.98 -7.85 23.48
CA CYS A 346 -3.71 -9.26 23.76
C CYS A 346 -4.80 -9.86 24.66
N GLU A 347 -5.21 -9.16 25.71
CA GLU A 347 -6.29 -9.59 26.59
C GLU A 347 -7.66 -9.53 25.90
N LYS A 348 -8.01 -8.37 25.32
CA LYS A 348 -9.33 -8.14 24.71
C LYS A 348 -9.65 -9.14 23.60
N TYR A 349 -8.66 -9.50 22.79
CA TYR A 349 -8.83 -10.37 21.61
C TYR A 349 -8.24 -11.76 21.77
N ASN A 350 -7.76 -12.11 22.98
CA ASN A 350 -7.12 -13.39 23.27
C ASN A 350 -5.97 -13.72 22.30
N VAL A 351 -5.11 -12.74 22.06
CA VAL A 351 -3.94 -12.85 21.18
C VAL A 351 -2.69 -13.07 22.02
N LYS A 352 -1.86 -14.01 21.61
CA LYS A 352 -0.58 -14.26 22.28
C LYS A 352 0.37 -13.07 22.09
N THR A 353 1.05 -12.66 23.15
CA THR A 353 2.10 -11.64 23.06
C THR A 353 3.18 -12.06 22.06
N PRO A 354 3.50 -11.20 21.06
CA PRO A 354 4.52 -11.50 20.07
C PRO A 354 5.91 -11.72 20.69
N SER A 355 6.67 -12.67 20.15
CA SER A 355 8.01 -13.02 20.68
C SER A 355 9.06 -11.95 20.34
N SER A 356 8.84 -11.16 19.29
CA SER A 356 9.65 -10.01 18.87
C SER A 356 9.64 -8.85 19.88
N LEU A 357 8.69 -8.82 20.82
CA LEU A 357 8.70 -7.85 21.93
C LEU A 357 10.05 -7.81 22.68
N LYS A 358 10.72 -8.96 22.80
CA LYS A 358 12.07 -9.04 23.42
C LYS A 358 13.17 -8.34 22.63
N MET A 359 12.93 -7.99 21.37
CA MET A 359 13.87 -7.27 20.49
C MET A 359 13.73 -5.75 20.62
N VAL A 360 12.65 -5.28 21.26
CA VAL A 360 12.42 -3.84 21.47
C VAL A 360 13.57 -3.24 22.29
N GLY A 361 14.09 -2.14 21.82
CA GLY A 361 15.33 -1.49 22.25
C GLY A 361 16.52 -1.76 21.33
N SER A 362 16.33 -2.60 20.29
CA SER A 362 17.35 -2.89 19.27
C SER A 362 16.75 -3.28 17.92
N LEU A 363 15.55 -2.80 17.60
CA LEU A 363 14.88 -3.10 16.33
C LEU A 363 15.55 -2.41 15.14
N VAL A 364 15.92 -1.12 15.33
CA VAL A 364 16.49 -0.26 14.28
C VAL A 364 17.88 0.30 14.60
N SER A 365 18.47 -0.12 15.69
CA SER A 365 19.83 0.29 16.13
C SER A 365 20.93 -0.51 15.47
#